data_78553e6bd168dc02287ba110256a354d
#
_entry.id   78553e6bd168dc02287ba110256a354d
#
_cell.length_a   1.000
_cell.length_b   1.000
_cell.length_c   1.000
_cell.angle_alpha   90.00
_cell.angle_beta   90.00
_cell.angle_gamma   90.00
#
_symmetry.space_group_name_H-M   'P 1'
#
loop_
_entity.id
_entity.type
_entity.pdbx_description
1 polymer ?
#
loop_
_entity_poly.entity_id
_entity_poly.type
_entity_poly.pdbx_seq_one_letter_code
_entity_poly.pdbx_strand_id
1 'polypeptide(L)'
;MTNFPSAAQAVIVGGGIVGCSTAYHLSRLGWDVVLLERAKLTSGTTFDATGLVGQLRSSANITQLLGYSVDLYKTLEQETGQATGWKMNGGLRLACNQERWTEVKRQATTAHSFGLDMQLLTPCEAQDLWPLMVVDDAVGAAFLPTDGQTNPSDIPLSLAKGARMAGALIYEDTKVTGIEVDKGVIKGIETSQGYISCGVVIACCGQWTRDFARCVGVNVPLVSVEHQYMVTEPIAGVSPDMPTLRDPD
;
A
#
# COMPACT_ATOMS: atom_id res chain seq x y z
N MET A 1 33.06 1.78 -1.98
CA MET A 1 32.11 2.93 -1.96
C MET A 1 31.43 2.93 -3.32
N THR A 2 30.15 2.60 -3.40
CA THR A 2 29.39 2.76 -4.64
C THR A 2 29.30 4.25 -4.92
N ASN A 3 29.82 4.71 -6.07
CA ASN A 3 29.69 6.11 -6.47
C ASN A 3 28.20 6.47 -6.56
N PHE A 4 27.81 7.63 -5.97
CA PHE A 4 26.47 8.19 -6.14
C PHE A 4 26.21 8.41 -7.64
N PRO A 5 25.03 8.02 -8.19
CA PRO A 5 24.78 8.06 -9.61
C PRO A 5 24.72 9.49 -10.12
N SER A 6 25.30 9.74 -11.29
CA SER A 6 25.21 11.04 -11.96
C SER A 6 24.04 11.16 -12.94
N ALA A 7 23.41 10.02 -13.31
CA ALA A 7 22.29 9.98 -14.23
C ALA A 7 21.39 8.78 -13.96
N ALA A 8 20.12 8.87 -14.35
CA ALA A 8 19.14 7.80 -14.39
C ALA A 8 18.03 8.11 -15.41
N GLN A 9 17.31 7.09 -15.92
CA GLN A 9 16.13 7.35 -16.75
C GLN A 9 14.98 7.94 -15.91
N ALA A 10 14.76 7.37 -14.73
CA ALA A 10 13.74 7.83 -13.79
C ALA A 10 14.29 7.94 -12.37
N VAL A 11 13.97 9.06 -11.70
CA VAL A 11 14.22 9.24 -10.27
C VAL A 11 12.88 9.22 -9.53
N ILE A 12 12.76 8.30 -8.58
CA ILE A 12 11.59 8.15 -7.71
C ILE A 12 11.91 8.82 -6.38
N VAL A 13 11.03 9.72 -5.93
CA VAL A 13 11.22 10.47 -4.69
C VAL A 13 10.22 10.00 -3.64
N GLY A 14 10.73 9.37 -2.58
CA GLY A 14 9.97 8.80 -1.47
C GLY A 14 10.03 7.27 -1.43
N GLY A 15 10.48 6.73 -0.30
CA GLY A 15 10.70 5.30 -0.05
C GLY A 15 9.57 4.62 0.73
N GLY A 16 8.33 5.11 0.60
CA GLY A 16 7.13 4.44 1.10
C GLY A 16 6.66 3.33 0.16
N ILE A 17 5.48 2.76 0.46
CA ILE A 17 4.91 1.64 -0.34
C ILE A 17 4.76 1.99 -1.82
N VAL A 18 4.33 3.21 -2.15
CA VAL A 18 4.13 3.64 -3.54
C VAL A 18 5.47 3.73 -4.27
N GLY A 19 6.49 4.37 -3.66
CA GLY A 19 7.81 4.51 -4.28
C GLY A 19 8.53 3.18 -4.46
N CYS A 20 8.51 2.31 -3.44
CA CYS A 20 9.10 0.97 -3.54
C CYS A 20 8.39 0.11 -4.60
N SER A 21 7.06 0.18 -4.69
CA SER A 21 6.30 -0.51 -5.73
C SER A 21 6.63 0.03 -7.12
N THR A 22 6.71 1.35 -7.28
CA THR A 22 7.10 1.97 -8.55
C THR A 22 8.50 1.55 -8.98
N ALA A 23 9.47 1.56 -8.05
CA ALA A 23 10.83 1.10 -8.32
C ALA A 23 10.86 -0.38 -8.74
N TYR A 24 10.13 -1.24 -8.03
CA TYR A 24 10.02 -2.67 -8.34
C TYR A 24 9.51 -2.91 -9.76
N HIS A 25 8.42 -2.25 -10.15
CA HIS A 25 7.81 -2.47 -11.46
C HIS A 25 8.65 -1.87 -12.60
N LEU A 26 9.15 -0.64 -12.45
CA LEU A 26 9.95 0.00 -13.49
C LEU A 26 11.28 -0.72 -13.73
N SER A 27 11.99 -1.13 -12.68
CA SER A 27 13.23 -1.87 -12.85
C SER A 27 13.03 -3.23 -13.55
N ARG A 28 11.93 -3.93 -13.25
CA ARG A 28 11.55 -5.18 -13.95
C ARG A 28 11.15 -4.96 -15.41
N LEU A 29 10.74 -3.75 -15.77
CA LEU A 29 10.51 -3.35 -17.16
C LEU A 29 11.80 -2.89 -17.87
N GLY A 30 12.96 -2.96 -17.21
CA GLY A 30 14.26 -2.62 -17.78
C GLY A 30 14.60 -1.13 -17.71
N TRP A 31 13.89 -0.35 -16.90
CA TRP A 31 14.25 1.05 -16.70
C TRP A 31 15.45 1.19 -15.77
N ASP A 32 16.32 2.16 -16.06
CA ASP A 32 17.35 2.62 -15.13
C ASP A 32 16.73 3.54 -14.09
N VAL A 33 16.59 3.03 -12.85
CA VAL A 33 15.80 3.65 -11.78
C VAL A 33 16.68 3.96 -10.57
N VAL A 34 16.54 5.20 -10.09
CA VAL A 34 17.06 5.61 -8.78
C VAL A 34 15.90 5.98 -7.87
N LEU A 35 15.81 5.37 -6.69
CA LEU A 35 14.87 5.77 -5.64
C LEU A 35 15.63 6.49 -4.53
N LEU A 36 15.13 7.66 -4.14
CA LEU A 36 15.69 8.50 -3.09
C LEU A 36 14.69 8.62 -1.93
N GLU A 37 15.15 8.30 -0.74
CA GLU A 37 14.40 8.50 0.50
C GLU A 37 15.20 9.38 1.46
N ARG A 38 14.54 10.40 2.02
CA ARG A 38 15.18 11.38 2.91
C ARG A 38 15.58 10.83 4.27
N ALA A 39 14.96 9.75 4.69
CA ALA A 39 15.23 9.04 5.93
C ALA A 39 15.42 7.54 5.64
N LYS A 40 14.76 6.65 6.39
CA LYS A 40 14.75 5.21 6.09
C LYS A 40 13.53 4.83 5.26
N LEU A 41 13.65 3.77 4.48
CA LEU A 41 12.50 3.21 3.78
C LEU A 41 11.36 2.96 4.80
N THR A 42 10.15 3.21 4.39
CA THR A 42 8.91 3.04 5.18
C THR A 42 8.66 4.04 6.30
N SER A 43 9.61 4.89 6.68
CA SER A 43 9.55 5.78 7.86
C SER A 43 8.46 6.88 7.83
N GLY A 44 7.69 6.99 6.74
CA GLY A 44 6.53 7.87 6.64
C GLY A 44 5.22 7.16 7.03
N THR A 45 4.10 7.63 6.50
CA THR A 45 2.75 7.07 6.75
C THR A 45 2.60 5.57 6.40
N THR A 46 3.55 4.99 5.70
CA THR A 46 3.58 3.56 5.43
C THR A 46 3.77 2.75 6.71
N PHE A 47 4.65 3.19 7.61
CA PHE A 47 4.88 2.53 8.91
C PHE A 47 3.61 2.55 9.78
N ASP A 48 2.83 3.64 9.71
CA ASP A 48 1.65 3.85 10.54
C ASP A 48 0.38 3.17 9.97
N ALA A 49 0.48 2.40 8.89
CA ALA A 49 -0.66 1.69 8.32
C ALA A 49 -1.02 0.46 9.16
N THR A 50 -2.31 0.10 9.20
CA THR A 50 -2.80 -1.07 9.96
C THR A 50 -2.56 -2.40 9.25
N GLY A 51 -2.11 -2.39 8.01
CA GLY A 51 -1.77 -3.60 7.25
C GLY A 51 -2.97 -4.35 6.65
N LEU A 52 -4.17 -3.78 6.68
CA LEU A 52 -5.35 -4.39 6.07
C LEU A 52 -5.27 -4.34 4.55
N VAL A 53 -5.46 -5.47 3.88
CA VAL A 53 -5.46 -5.60 2.42
C VAL A 53 -6.80 -6.11 1.96
N GLY A 54 -7.62 -5.20 1.42
CA GLY A 54 -8.96 -5.52 0.92
C GLY A 54 -9.09 -5.17 -0.55
N GLN A 55 -9.68 -6.07 -1.34
CA GLN A 55 -9.74 -5.98 -2.80
C GLN A 55 -10.93 -5.15 -3.31
N LEU A 56 -12.12 -5.37 -2.73
CA LEU A 56 -13.33 -4.75 -3.26
C LEU A 56 -13.32 -3.22 -3.10
N ARG A 57 -13.59 -2.53 -4.21
CA ARG A 57 -13.86 -1.08 -4.30
C ARG A 57 -15.09 -0.84 -5.18
N SER A 58 -15.57 0.39 -5.20
CA SER A 58 -16.70 0.80 -6.05
C SER A 58 -16.42 0.77 -7.56
N SER A 59 -15.15 0.77 -7.95
CA SER A 59 -14.69 0.74 -9.34
C SER A 59 -14.09 -0.62 -9.68
N ALA A 60 -14.49 -1.20 -10.81
CA ALA A 60 -13.94 -2.45 -11.33
C ALA A 60 -12.43 -2.33 -11.58
N ASN A 61 -11.97 -1.23 -12.18
CA ASN A 61 -10.55 -1.02 -12.48
C ASN A 61 -9.69 -0.98 -11.20
N ILE A 62 -10.19 -0.31 -10.15
CA ILE A 62 -9.47 -0.26 -8.86
C ILE A 62 -9.50 -1.63 -8.19
N THR A 63 -10.62 -2.35 -8.27
CA THR A 63 -10.73 -3.72 -7.74
C THR A 63 -9.74 -4.67 -8.45
N GLN A 64 -9.61 -4.57 -9.78
CA GLN A 64 -8.60 -5.33 -10.52
C GLN A 64 -7.17 -4.99 -10.11
N LEU A 65 -6.85 -3.70 -9.92
CA LEU A 65 -5.54 -3.27 -9.45
C LEU A 65 -5.21 -3.83 -8.06
N LEU A 66 -6.19 -3.87 -7.16
CA LEU A 66 -6.02 -4.45 -5.82
C LEU A 66 -5.92 -5.97 -5.88
N GLY A 67 -6.64 -6.64 -6.78
CA GLY A 67 -6.48 -8.06 -7.07
C GLY A 67 -5.05 -8.39 -7.53
N TYR A 68 -4.50 -7.59 -8.45
CA TYR A 68 -3.09 -7.69 -8.84
C TYR A 68 -2.14 -7.56 -7.64
N SER A 69 -2.42 -6.62 -6.73
CA SER A 69 -1.59 -6.44 -5.52
C SER A 69 -1.63 -7.67 -4.62
N VAL A 70 -2.80 -8.28 -4.44
CA VAL A 70 -2.96 -9.53 -3.67
C VAL A 70 -2.18 -10.67 -4.32
N ASP A 71 -2.27 -10.82 -5.65
CA ASP A 71 -1.54 -11.88 -6.36
C ASP A 71 -0.02 -11.67 -6.28
N LEU A 72 0.44 -10.43 -6.36
CA LEU A 72 1.85 -10.09 -6.14
C LEU A 72 2.30 -10.47 -4.72
N TYR A 73 1.52 -10.15 -3.70
CA TYR A 73 1.90 -10.43 -2.31
C TYR A 73 2.00 -11.91 -1.99
N LYS A 74 1.24 -12.77 -2.69
CA LYS A 74 1.33 -14.23 -2.56
C LYS A 74 2.70 -14.79 -2.94
N THR A 75 3.39 -14.16 -3.89
CA THR A 75 4.66 -14.64 -4.45
C THR A 75 5.87 -13.81 -4.03
N LEU A 76 5.66 -12.58 -3.58
CA LEU A 76 6.71 -11.59 -3.37
C LEU A 76 7.79 -12.05 -2.38
N GLU A 77 7.41 -12.72 -1.30
CA GLU A 77 8.34 -13.28 -0.32
C GLU A 77 9.22 -14.37 -0.93
N GLN A 78 8.63 -15.26 -1.71
CA GLN A 78 9.36 -16.31 -2.41
C GLN A 78 10.30 -15.72 -3.46
N GLU A 79 9.87 -14.72 -4.21
CA GLU A 79 10.68 -14.07 -5.26
C GLU A 79 11.89 -13.33 -4.68
N THR A 80 11.70 -12.64 -3.56
CA THR A 80 12.72 -11.74 -3.02
C THR A 80 13.53 -12.34 -1.87
N GLY A 81 13.01 -13.38 -1.22
CA GLY A 81 13.56 -13.90 0.04
C GLY A 81 13.50 -12.89 1.18
N GLN A 82 12.53 -11.97 1.15
CA GLN A 82 12.26 -10.99 2.21
C GLN A 82 10.85 -11.20 2.73
N ALA A 83 10.71 -11.40 4.04
CA ALA A 83 9.41 -11.56 4.67
C ALA A 83 8.47 -10.39 4.35
N THR A 84 7.21 -10.69 4.12
CA THR A 84 6.15 -9.73 3.83
C THR A 84 5.11 -9.64 4.93
N GLY A 85 5.05 -10.64 5.80
CA GLY A 85 3.98 -10.83 6.77
C GLY A 85 2.60 -11.02 6.11
N TRP A 86 2.55 -11.30 4.81
CA TRP A 86 1.30 -11.52 4.11
C TRP A 86 0.58 -12.78 4.60
N LYS A 87 -0.70 -12.60 4.96
CA LYS A 87 -1.62 -13.68 5.31
C LYS A 87 -2.94 -13.46 4.60
N MET A 88 -3.39 -14.43 3.82
CA MET A 88 -4.70 -14.44 3.17
C MET A 88 -5.70 -15.10 4.11
N ASN A 89 -6.04 -14.41 5.19
CA ASN A 89 -6.96 -14.85 6.24
C ASN A 89 -8.38 -14.28 6.10
N GLY A 90 -8.63 -13.55 5.00
CA GLY A 90 -9.92 -12.99 4.68
C GLY A 90 -10.21 -11.64 5.32
N GLY A 91 -11.32 -11.06 4.89
CA GLY A 91 -11.87 -9.81 5.42
C GLY A 91 -13.34 -9.95 5.75
N LEU A 92 -13.70 -9.72 7.00
CA LEU A 92 -15.06 -9.78 7.52
C LEU A 92 -15.62 -8.36 7.70
N ARG A 93 -16.88 -8.15 7.30
CA ARG A 93 -17.60 -6.89 7.46
C ARG A 93 -18.91 -7.15 8.13
N LEU A 94 -19.16 -6.48 9.26
CA LEU A 94 -20.43 -6.57 9.98
C LEU A 94 -21.46 -5.59 9.45
N ALA A 95 -22.72 -5.92 9.72
CA ALA A 95 -23.85 -5.03 9.58
C ALA A 95 -24.74 -5.16 10.83
N CYS A 96 -24.76 -4.12 11.67
CA CYS A 96 -25.51 -4.08 12.92
C CYS A 96 -26.88 -3.39 12.76
N ASN A 97 -27.26 -3.01 11.54
CA ASN A 97 -28.59 -2.49 11.21
C ASN A 97 -29.02 -2.87 9.78
N GLN A 98 -30.33 -2.73 9.47
CA GLN A 98 -30.91 -3.14 8.19
C GLN A 98 -30.42 -2.31 7.00
N GLU A 99 -30.09 -1.03 7.20
CA GLU A 99 -29.57 -0.18 6.14
C GLU A 99 -28.17 -0.64 5.75
N ARG A 100 -27.31 -0.90 6.72
CA ARG A 100 -25.98 -1.46 6.52
C ARG A 100 -26.04 -2.84 5.88
N TRP A 101 -26.95 -3.69 6.33
CA TRP A 101 -27.15 -5.01 5.73
C TRP A 101 -27.55 -4.92 4.25
N THR A 102 -28.39 -3.96 3.90
CA THR A 102 -28.75 -3.71 2.51
C THR A 102 -27.56 -3.26 1.68
N GLU A 103 -26.67 -2.42 2.26
CA GLU A 103 -25.42 -2.01 1.63
C GLU A 103 -24.46 -3.19 1.45
N VAL A 104 -24.27 -4.00 2.47
CA VAL A 104 -23.40 -5.19 2.44
C VAL A 104 -23.84 -6.18 1.37
N LYS A 105 -25.16 -6.42 1.24
CA LYS A 105 -25.69 -7.27 0.14
C LYS A 105 -25.42 -6.69 -1.24
N ARG A 106 -25.51 -5.36 -1.42
CA ARG A 106 -25.11 -4.70 -2.68
C ARG A 106 -23.62 -4.83 -2.96
N GLN A 107 -22.80 -4.70 -1.91
CA GLN A 107 -21.34 -4.91 -2.05
C GLN A 107 -21.03 -6.34 -2.48
N ALA A 108 -21.69 -7.36 -1.93
CA ALA A 108 -21.51 -8.75 -2.35
C ALA A 108 -21.90 -8.95 -3.82
N THR A 109 -23.03 -8.39 -4.26
CA THR A 109 -23.46 -8.43 -5.68
C THR A 109 -22.41 -7.76 -6.58
N THR A 110 -21.89 -6.61 -6.17
CA THR A 110 -20.83 -5.90 -6.90
C THR A 110 -19.55 -6.72 -6.96
N ALA A 111 -19.15 -7.32 -5.83
CA ALA A 111 -17.98 -8.20 -5.75
C ALA A 111 -18.07 -9.34 -6.76
N HIS A 112 -19.21 -10.03 -6.81
CA HIS A 112 -19.45 -11.12 -7.77
C HIS A 112 -19.35 -10.62 -9.23
N SER A 113 -19.87 -9.43 -9.54
CA SER A 113 -19.76 -8.84 -10.86
C SER A 113 -18.31 -8.51 -11.27
N PHE A 114 -17.42 -8.35 -10.30
CA PHE A 114 -15.98 -8.13 -10.49
C PHE A 114 -15.15 -9.41 -10.35
N GLY A 115 -15.80 -10.58 -10.21
CA GLY A 115 -15.14 -11.89 -10.11
C GLY A 115 -14.63 -12.24 -8.71
N LEU A 116 -15.07 -11.52 -7.66
CA LEU A 116 -14.74 -11.82 -6.27
C LEU A 116 -15.85 -12.61 -5.61
N ASP A 117 -15.50 -13.73 -4.94
CA ASP A 117 -16.45 -14.59 -4.21
C ASP A 117 -16.66 -14.06 -2.78
N MET A 118 -17.47 -13.01 -2.66
CA MET A 118 -17.86 -12.44 -1.37
C MET A 118 -19.10 -13.17 -0.83
N GLN A 119 -18.92 -13.84 0.29
CA GLN A 119 -19.93 -14.65 0.95
C GLN A 119 -20.77 -13.81 1.91
N LEU A 120 -22.10 -14.00 1.90
CA LEU A 120 -22.99 -13.44 2.91
C LEU A 120 -23.15 -14.45 4.04
N LEU A 121 -22.98 -14.00 5.26
CA LEU A 121 -22.99 -14.83 6.46
C LEU A 121 -24.08 -14.37 7.43
N THR A 122 -24.63 -15.32 8.17
CA THR A 122 -25.41 -15.07 9.38
C THR A 122 -24.48 -14.55 10.50
N PRO A 123 -25.02 -13.91 11.55
CA PRO A 123 -24.21 -13.51 12.69
C PRO A 123 -23.44 -14.66 13.35
N CYS A 124 -24.06 -15.83 13.47
CA CYS A 124 -23.41 -17.02 14.04
C CYS A 124 -22.23 -17.50 13.19
N GLU A 125 -22.40 -17.57 11.86
CA GLU A 125 -21.29 -17.94 10.95
C GLU A 125 -20.14 -16.92 10.99
N ALA A 126 -20.47 -15.64 11.16
CA ALA A 126 -19.45 -14.60 11.34
C ALA A 126 -18.71 -14.77 12.68
N GLN A 127 -19.41 -15.13 13.75
CA GLN A 127 -18.81 -15.41 15.05
C GLN A 127 -17.91 -16.66 15.03
N ASP A 128 -18.24 -17.67 14.23
CA ASP A 128 -17.36 -18.84 14.03
C ASP A 128 -16.00 -18.44 13.45
N LEU A 129 -15.95 -17.41 12.59
CA LEU A 129 -14.71 -16.86 12.05
C LEU A 129 -14.00 -15.92 13.03
N TRP A 130 -14.74 -15.29 13.93
CA TRP A 130 -14.24 -14.33 14.92
C TRP A 130 -14.82 -14.58 16.31
N PRO A 131 -14.37 -15.63 17.05
CA PRO A 131 -15.02 -16.11 18.26
C PRO A 131 -15.09 -15.13 19.43
N LEU A 132 -14.27 -14.09 19.43
CA LEU A 132 -14.29 -13.04 20.48
C LEU A 132 -15.34 -11.95 20.22
N MET A 133 -16.02 -12.00 19.07
CA MET A 133 -17.00 -11.01 18.68
C MET A 133 -18.34 -11.26 19.37
N VAL A 134 -18.98 -10.20 19.86
CA VAL A 134 -20.37 -10.20 20.27
C VAL A 134 -21.23 -9.92 19.05
N VAL A 135 -22.29 -10.71 18.84
CA VAL A 135 -23.13 -10.62 17.63
C VAL A 135 -24.60 -10.38 17.93
N ASP A 136 -24.95 -10.01 19.16
CA ASP A 136 -26.33 -9.85 19.62
C ASP A 136 -27.10 -8.77 18.86
N ASP A 137 -26.40 -7.76 18.35
CA ASP A 137 -26.93 -6.65 17.55
C ASP A 137 -26.65 -6.81 16.04
N ALA A 138 -25.88 -7.82 15.65
CA ALA A 138 -25.57 -8.04 14.24
C ALA A 138 -26.77 -8.58 13.46
N VAL A 139 -27.04 -7.99 12.29
CA VAL A 139 -28.07 -8.42 11.34
C VAL A 139 -27.51 -9.43 10.32
N GLY A 140 -26.22 -9.34 10.02
CA GLY A 140 -25.51 -10.20 9.09
C GLY A 140 -24.09 -9.73 8.87
N ALA A 141 -23.34 -10.45 8.04
CA ALA A 141 -21.98 -10.12 7.69
C ALA A 141 -21.66 -10.49 6.24
N ALA A 142 -20.55 -9.97 5.73
CA ALA A 142 -19.96 -10.46 4.48
C ALA A 142 -18.50 -10.82 4.70
N PHE A 143 -18.07 -11.90 4.08
CA PHE A 143 -16.71 -12.41 4.14
C PHE A 143 -16.10 -12.51 2.75
N LEU A 144 -14.92 -11.93 2.56
CA LEU A 144 -14.14 -12.10 1.34
C LEU A 144 -12.88 -12.91 1.66
N PRO A 145 -12.83 -14.20 1.29
CA PRO A 145 -11.74 -15.11 1.66
C PRO A 145 -10.37 -14.70 1.15
N THR A 146 -10.33 -13.97 0.02
CA THR A 146 -9.10 -13.56 -0.65
C THR A 146 -8.53 -12.23 -0.16
N ASP A 147 -9.23 -11.51 0.72
CA ASP A 147 -8.67 -10.40 1.47
C ASP A 147 -7.66 -10.92 2.51
N GLY A 148 -6.91 -10.04 3.13
CA GLY A 148 -5.94 -10.46 4.13
C GLY A 148 -5.27 -9.31 4.86
N GLN A 149 -4.15 -9.63 5.48
CA GLN A 149 -3.32 -8.66 6.20
C GLN A 149 -1.85 -8.86 5.89
N THR A 150 -1.08 -7.82 6.14
CA THR A 150 0.38 -7.82 5.95
C THR A 150 1.06 -6.96 7.01
N ASN A 151 2.37 -7.10 7.15
CA ASN A 151 3.14 -6.08 7.86
C ASN A 151 3.37 -4.88 6.92
N PRO A 152 2.93 -3.67 7.28
CA PRO A 152 3.00 -2.50 6.42
C PRO A 152 4.43 -2.10 6.01
N SER A 153 5.42 -2.40 6.86
CA SER A 153 6.82 -2.12 6.56
C SER A 153 7.49 -3.21 5.72
N ASP A 154 7.10 -4.47 5.89
CA ASP A 154 7.77 -5.60 5.24
C ASP A 154 7.48 -5.66 3.74
N ILE A 155 6.25 -5.34 3.31
CA ILE A 155 5.90 -5.30 1.88
C ILE A 155 6.79 -4.33 1.10
N PRO A 156 6.91 -3.03 1.46
CA PRO A 156 7.78 -2.13 0.72
C PRO A 156 9.26 -2.50 0.82
N LEU A 157 9.72 -3.08 1.93
CA LEU A 157 11.09 -3.59 2.04
C LEU A 157 11.33 -4.77 1.07
N SER A 158 10.36 -5.66 0.93
CA SER A 158 10.41 -6.76 -0.03
C SER A 158 10.39 -6.24 -1.48
N LEU A 159 9.51 -5.27 -1.79
CA LEU A 159 9.49 -4.60 -3.10
C LEU A 159 10.81 -3.89 -3.41
N ALA A 160 11.37 -3.17 -2.44
CA ALA A 160 12.67 -2.51 -2.59
C ALA A 160 13.81 -3.51 -2.83
N LYS A 161 13.78 -4.66 -2.15
CA LYS A 161 14.74 -5.74 -2.39
C LYS A 161 14.59 -6.31 -3.81
N GLY A 162 13.36 -6.57 -4.26
CA GLY A 162 13.09 -7.02 -5.62
C GLY A 162 13.53 -5.99 -6.68
N ALA A 163 13.31 -4.70 -6.42
CA ALA A 163 13.81 -3.61 -7.27
C ALA A 163 15.34 -3.62 -7.38
N ARG A 164 16.07 -3.75 -6.25
CA ARG A 164 17.54 -3.89 -6.25
C ARG A 164 18.02 -5.11 -7.03
N MET A 165 17.34 -6.25 -6.90
CA MET A 165 17.65 -7.45 -7.66
C MET A 165 17.48 -7.24 -9.17
N ALA A 166 16.58 -6.36 -9.57
CA ALA A 166 16.35 -5.96 -10.97
C ALA A 166 17.20 -4.74 -11.41
N GLY A 167 18.16 -4.29 -10.58
CA GLY A 167 19.13 -3.25 -10.93
C GLY A 167 18.82 -1.85 -10.45
N ALA A 168 17.69 -1.60 -9.77
CA ALA A 168 17.38 -0.30 -9.21
C ALA A 168 18.37 0.10 -8.11
N LEU A 169 18.80 1.37 -8.11
CA LEU A 169 19.61 1.96 -7.07
C LEU A 169 18.69 2.64 -6.04
N ILE A 170 18.85 2.33 -4.77
CA ILE A 170 18.02 2.87 -3.69
C ILE A 170 18.91 3.49 -2.62
N TYR A 171 18.74 4.79 -2.41
CA TYR A 171 19.50 5.58 -1.45
C TYR A 171 18.58 6.10 -0.35
N GLU A 172 18.87 5.69 0.86
CA GLU A 172 18.28 6.24 2.10
C GLU A 172 19.11 7.45 2.57
N ASP A 173 18.59 8.18 3.53
CA ASP A 173 19.21 9.39 4.10
C ASP A 173 19.62 10.41 3.01
N THR A 174 18.88 10.42 1.90
CA THR A 174 19.15 11.24 0.72
C THR A 174 17.96 12.13 0.42
N LYS A 175 18.04 13.36 0.91
CA LYS A 175 16.97 14.34 0.71
C LYS A 175 17.12 15.00 -0.67
N VAL A 176 16.02 15.03 -1.41
CA VAL A 176 15.90 15.86 -2.60
C VAL A 176 15.73 17.32 -2.16
N THR A 177 16.52 18.21 -2.73
CA THR A 177 16.57 19.63 -2.40
C THR A 177 16.05 20.54 -3.51
N GLY A 178 16.02 20.04 -4.76
CA GLY A 178 15.53 20.79 -5.91
C GLY A 178 15.25 19.89 -7.12
N ILE A 179 14.51 20.43 -8.07
CA ILE A 179 14.27 19.83 -9.39
C ILE A 179 14.65 20.87 -10.42
N GLU A 180 15.58 20.54 -11.31
CA GLU A 180 15.96 21.40 -12.41
C GLU A 180 14.99 21.22 -13.58
N VAL A 181 14.35 22.33 -14.00
CA VAL A 181 13.44 22.38 -15.14
C VAL A 181 13.89 23.48 -16.08
N ASP A 182 14.15 23.16 -17.33
CA ASP A 182 14.44 24.11 -18.40
C ASP A 182 13.36 24.04 -19.48
N LYS A 183 12.71 25.18 -19.72
CA LYS A 183 11.63 25.31 -20.74
C LYS A 183 10.52 24.25 -20.62
N GLY A 184 10.14 23.91 -19.38
CA GLY A 184 9.12 22.91 -19.08
C GLY A 184 9.58 21.44 -19.18
N VAL A 185 10.87 21.21 -19.37
CA VAL A 185 11.46 19.86 -19.45
C VAL A 185 12.36 19.62 -18.22
N ILE A 186 12.16 18.51 -17.54
CA ILE A 186 13.02 18.08 -16.42
C ILE A 186 14.40 17.78 -16.96
N LYS A 187 15.44 18.29 -16.29
CA LYS A 187 16.85 18.04 -16.58
C LYS A 187 17.50 17.15 -15.54
N GLY A 188 17.06 17.25 -14.30
CA GLY A 188 17.60 16.47 -13.21
C GLY A 188 17.07 16.89 -11.85
N ILE A 189 17.69 16.33 -10.84
CA ILE A 189 17.29 16.51 -9.45
C ILE A 189 18.51 16.80 -8.58
N GLU A 190 18.39 17.81 -7.72
CA GLU A 190 19.38 18.13 -6.71
C GLU A 190 19.11 17.37 -5.42
N THR A 191 20.14 16.85 -4.80
CA THR A 191 20.04 16.07 -3.56
C THR A 191 21.08 16.52 -2.54
N SER A 192 20.93 16.05 -1.30
CA SER A 192 21.94 16.25 -0.25
C SER A 192 23.28 15.54 -0.54
N GLN A 193 23.35 14.65 -1.53
CA GLN A 193 24.53 13.88 -1.91
C GLN A 193 25.11 14.25 -3.29
N GLY A 194 24.39 15.06 -4.06
CA GLY A 194 24.83 15.48 -5.40
C GLY A 194 23.67 15.60 -6.37
N TYR A 195 23.98 15.81 -7.64
CA TYR A 195 23.03 15.98 -8.73
C TYR A 195 22.87 14.69 -9.54
N ILE A 196 21.64 14.39 -9.94
CA ILE A 196 21.31 13.26 -10.83
C ILE A 196 20.59 13.83 -12.05
N SER A 197 21.17 13.68 -13.25
CA SER A 197 20.50 13.98 -14.51
C SER A 197 19.41 12.95 -14.77
N CYS A 198 18.18 13.37 -15.10
CA CYS A 198 17.09 12.46 -15.40
C CYS A 198 16.04 13.11 -16.30
N GLY A 199 15.33 12.29 -17.08
CA GLY A 199 14.22 12.74 -17.90
C GLY A 199 12.86 12.67 -17.21
N VAL A 200 12.75 11.86 -16.14
CA VAL A 200 11.49 11.60 -15.43
C VAL A 200 11.73 11.67 -13.92
N VAL A 201 10.89 12.44 -13.23
CA VAL A 201 10.80 12.45 -11.76
C VAL A 201 9.43 11.97 -11.35
N ILE A 202 9.38 10.95 -10.48
CA ILE A 202 8.14 10.37 -9.98
C ILE A 202 8.00 10.72 -8.50
N ALA A 203 7.03 11.58 -8.19
CA ALA A 203 6.77 12.04 -6.84
C ALA A 203 5.94 11.00 -6.06
N CYS A 204 6.59 10.26 -5.16
CA CYS A 204 5.97 9.31 -4.25
C CYS A 204 6.09 9.77 -2.78
N CYS A 205 6.00 11.09 -2.56
CA CYS A 205 6.32 11.75 -1.29
C CYS A 205 5.17 11.67 -0.26
N GLY A 206 4.12 10.84 -0.48
CA GLY A 206 3.00 10.70 0.44
C GLY A 206 2.36 12.06 0.76
N GLN A 207 2.13 12.36 2.03
CA GLN A 207 1.53 13.61 2.48
C GLN A 207 2.36 14.88 2.12
N TRP A 208 3.63 14.74 1.81
CA TRP A 208 4.51 15.85 1.41
C TRP A 208 4.53 16.10 -0.10
N THR A 209 3.77 15.34 -0.89
CA THR A 209 3.74 15.49 -2.36
C THR A 209 3.31 16.89 -2.80
N ARG A 210 2.38 17.52 -2.08
CA ARG A 210 1.93 18.90 -2.37
C ARG A 210 3.09 19.90 -2.31
N ASP A 211 3.89 19.85 -1.25
CA ASP A 211 4.99 20.80 -1.05
C ASP A 211 6.14 20.53 -2.03
N PHE A 212 6.41 19.23 -2.28
CA PHE A 212 7.39 18.83 -3.28
C PHE A 212 7.00 19.30 -4.70
N ALA A 213 5.76 19.12 -5.11
CA ALA A 213 5.29 19.53 -6.44
C ALA A 213 5.30 21.05 -6.64
N ARG A 214 5.10 21.83 -5.58
CA ARG A 214 5.18 23.30 -5.61
C ARG A 214 6.54 23.82 -6.03
N CYS A 215 7.63 23.10 -5.78
CA CYS A 215 8.98 23.49 -6.21
C CYS A 215 9.10 23.65 -7.72
N VAL A 216 8.21 23.02 -8.49
CA VAL A 216 8.15 23.12 -9.96
C VAL A 216 6.83 23.74 -10.45
N GLY A 217 6.12 24.46 -9.59
CA GLY A 217 4.89 25.17 -9.94
C GLY A 217 3.65 24.29 -10.13
N VAL A 218 3.70 22.99 -9.78
CA VAL A 218 2.56 22.07 -9.88
C VAL A 218 1.72 22.13 -8.60
N ASN A 219 0.42 22.35 -8.76
CA ASN A 219 -0.52 22.32 -7.64
C ASN A 219 -1.17 20.94 -7.50
N VAL A 220 -0.86 20.25 -6.39
CA VAL A 220 -1.50 18.98 -6.02
C VAL A 220 -2.55 19.26 -4.93
N PRO A 221 -3.83 18.99 -5.16
CA PRO A 221 -4.91 19.24 -4.20
C PRO A 221 -4.93 18.19 -3.10
N LEU A 222 -3.90 18.18 -2.25
CA LEU A 222 -3.72 17.23 -1.16
C LEU A 222 -3.73 17.97 0.17
N VAL A 223 -4.52 17.45 1.10
CA VAL A 223 -4.59 17.92 2.50
C VAL A 223 -4.42 16.71 3.40
N SER A 224 -3.48 16.81 4.34
CA SER A 224 -3.29 15.79 5.36
C SER A 224 -4.36 15.91 6.43
N VAL A 225 -4.96 14.78 6.80
CA VAL A 225 -5.93 14.65 7.89
C VAL A 225 -5.35 13.70 8.90
N GLU A 226 -5.45 14.06 10.18
CA GLU A 226 -5.04 13.19 11.27
C GLU A 226 -5.96 11.98 11.34
N HIS A 227 -5.36 10.80 11.42
CA HIS A 227 -6.08 9.53 11.55
C HIS A 227 -5.46 8.76 12.72
N GLN A 228 -6.30 8.39 13.69
CA GLN A 228 -5.85 7.72 14.90
C GLN A 228 -6.12 6.21 14.83
N TYR A 229 -5.25 5.44 15.45
CA TYR A 229 -5.45 4.02 15.75
C TYR A 229 -4.83 3.71 17.12
N MET A 230 -5.19 2.57 17.67
CA MET A 230 -4.56 2.06 18.89
C MET A 230 -4.01 0.66 18.66
N VAL A 231 -2.97 0.33 19.38
CA VAL A 231 -2.46 -1.03 19.53
C VAL A 231 -2.78 -1.50 20.94
N THR A 232 -3.51 -2.59 21.07
CA THR A 232 -3.88 -3.15 22.36
C THR A 232 -2.75 -3.99 22.94
N GLU A 233 -2.78 -4.22 24.25
CA GLU A 233 -2.05 -5.33 24.83
C GLU A 233 -2.55 -6.66 24.27
N PRO A 234 -1.76 -7.74 24.35
CA PRO A 234 -2.18 -9.05 23.90
C PRO A 234 -3.51 -9.48 24.53
N ILE A 235 -4.48 -9.83 23.70
CA ILE A 235 -5.80 -10.30 24.15
C ILE A 235 -5.87 -11.81 24.01
N ALA A 236 -6.24 -12.51 25.09
CA ALA A 236 -6.37 -13.96 25.09
C ALA A 236 -7.42 -14.41 24.06
N GLY A 237 -7.10 -15.42 23.28
CA GLY A 237 -7.97 -15.97 22.25
C GLY A 237 -7.81 -15.31 20.88
N VAL A 238 -7.09 -14.20 20.74
CA VAL A 238 -6.76 -13.64 19.41
C VAL A 238 -5.75 -14.54 18.72
N SER A 239 -6.10 -14.97 17.50
CA SER A 239 -5.23 -15.74 16.63
C SER A 239 -4.82 -14.92 15.39
N PRO A 240 -3.59 -15.08 14.90
CA PRO A 240 -3.16 -14.44 13.66
C PRO A 240 -3.88 -14.98 12.42
N ASP A 241 -4.68 -16.03 12.54
CA ASP A 241 -5.45 -16.63 11.45
C ASP A 241 -6.88 -16.06 11.37
N MET A 242 -7.30 -15.28 12.37
CA MET A 242 -8.57 -14.57 12.33
C MET A 242 -8.59 -13.58 11.17
N PRO A 243 -9.72 -13.45 10.44
CA PRO A 243 -9.85 -12.47 9.38
C PRO A 243 -9.76 -11.04 9.92
N THR A 244 -9.41 -10.11 9.05
CA THR A 244 -9.53 -8.70 9.38
C THR A 244 -11.01 -8.36 9.56
N LEU A 245 -11.35 -7.63 10.62
CA LEU A 245 -12.73 -7.27 10.96
C LEU A 245 -12.99 -5.79 10.70
N ARG A 246 -14.12 -5.49 10.08
CA ARG A 246 -14.66 -4.14 9.95
C ARG A 246 -16.06 -4.10 10.52
N ASP A 247 -16.22 -3.24 11.50
CA ASP A 247 -17.51 -2.85 12.06
C ASP A 247 -17.66 -1.34 11.78
N PRO A 248 -18.49 -0.96 10.80
CA PRO A 248 -18.65 0.43 10.38
C PRO A 248 -19.75 1.19 11.15
N ASP A 249 -20.48 0.53 12.06
CA ASP A 249 -21.63 1.10 12.78
C ASP A 249 -21.31 1.60 14.18
#